data_99e937524f8310140642dcf345b9afa8
#
_entry.id   99e937524f8310140642dcf345b9afa8
#
_cell.length_a   1.000
_cell.length_b   1.000
_cell.length_c   1.000
_cell.angle_alpha   90.00
_cell.angle_beta   90.00
_cell.angle_gamma   90.00
#
_symmetry.space_group_name_H-M   'P 1'
#
loop_
_entity.id
_entity.type
_entity.pdbx_description
1 polymer ?
#
loop_
_entity_poly.entity_id
_entity_poly.type
_entity_poly.pdbx_seq_one_letter_code
_entity_poly.pdbx_strand_id
1 'polypeptide(L)'
;MRIEHVAMYVNDLEGAKSFFERYLGASANKGYHNKMTGFRSYFLTFDDGARLEIMNRPGMDDPKKTLNRTGLIHIAFSVGSKEKVDELTRLLESDGYEVISGPR
;
A
#
# COMPACT_ATOMS: atom_id res chain seq x y z
N MET A 1 -14.91 -18.63 -2.96
CA MET A 1 -13.48 -18.32 -3.15
C MET A 1 -13.33 -16.81 -3.25
N ARG A 2 -12.32 -16.25 -2.64
CA ARG A 2 -12.05 -14.80 -2.64
C ARG A 2 -10.56 -14.55 -2.46
N ILE A 3 -10.09 -13.37 -2.84
CA ILE A 3 -8.72 -12.96 -2.53
C ILE A 3 -8.67 -12.63 -1.04
N GLU A 4 -7.85 -13.36 -0.28
CA GLU A 4 -7.67 -13.14 1.15
C GLU A 4 -6.67 -12.02 1.39
N HIS A 5 -5.54 -12.04 0.69
CA HIS A 5 -4.56 -10.95 0.76
C HIS A 5 -3.71 -10.87 -0.50
N VAL A 6 -3.13 -9.70 -0.70
CA VAL A 6 -2.11 -9.43 -1.72
C VAL A 6 -0.86 -8.98 -0.98
N ALA A 7 0.32 -9.37 -1.44
CA ALA A 7 1.57 -9.03 -0.79
C ALA A 7 2.49 -8.25 -1.74
N MET A 8 3.23 -7.29 -1.18
CA MET A 8 4.22 -6.54 -1.95
C MET A 8 5.41 -6.16 -1.07
N TYR A 9 6.59 -6.11 -1.69
CA TYR A 9 7.76 -5.53 -1.05
C TYR A 9 7.74 -4.01 -1.17
N VAL A 10 8.18 -3.33 -0.12
CA VAL A 10 8.33 -1.87 -0.10
C VAL A 10 9.71 -1.50 0.43
N ASN A 11 10.24 -0.36 0.01
CA ASN A 11 11.55 0.08 0.45
C ASN A 11 11.53 0.59 1.89
N ASP A 12 10.51 1.36 2.24
CA ASP A 12 10.33 1.94 3.57
C ASP A 12 9.09 1.33 4.21
N LEU A 13 9.31 0.27 4.99
CA LEU A 13 8.21 -0.50 5.59
C LEU A 13 7.38 0.34 6.57
N GLU A 14 8.04 1.07 7.45
CA GLU A 14 7.35 1.91 8.44
C GLU A 14 6.64 3.09 7.78
N GLY A 15 7.26 3.69 6.78
CA GLY A 15 6.64 4.75 5.98
C GLY A 15 5.42 4.27 5.23
N ALA A 16 5.48 3.09 4.62
CA ALA A 16 4.34 2.50 3.92
C ALA A 16 3.19 2.21 4.90
N LYS A 17 3.50 1.62 6.06
CA LYS A 17 2.50 1.38 7.10
C LYS A 17 1.79 2.68 7.49
N SER A 18 2.54 3.73 7.77
CA SER A 18 1.99 5.03 8.16
C SER A 18 1.14 5.65 7.04
N PHE A 19 1.56 5.50 5.81
CA PHE A 19 0.81 5.98 4.64
C PHE A 19 -0.58 5.33 4.57
N PHE A 20 -0.64 4.01 4.64
CA PHE A 20 -1.91 3.29 4.55
C PHE A 20 -2.80 3.55 5.75
N GLU A 21 -2.23 3.67 6.95
CA GLU A 21 -2.99 4.03 8.14
C GLU A 21 -3.59 5.43 8.03
N ARG A 22 -2.78 6.39 7.59
CA ARG A 22 -3.20 7.79 7.53
C ARG A 22 -4.22 8.07 6.44
N TYR A 23 -3.98 7.56 5.23
CA TYR A 23 -4.79 7.95 4.07
C TYR A 23 -5.90 6.97 3.73
N LEU A 24 -5.74 5.71 4.06
CA LEU A 24 -6.68 4.68 3.65
C LEU A 24 -7.35 3.97 4.84
N GLY A 25 -7.12 4.46 6.05
CA GLY A 25 -7.77 3.93 7.24
C GLY A 25 -7.37 2.50 7.58
N ALA A 26 -6.19 2.06 7.17
CA ALA A 26 -5.72 0.72 7.47
C ALA A 26 -5.41 0.54 8.94
N SER A 27 -5.59 -0.68 9.43
CA SER A 27 -5.12 -1.12 10.74
C SER A 27 -4.03 -2.16 10.55
N ALA A 28 -2.84 -1.88 11.05
CA ALA A 28 -1.73 -2.82 10.98
C ALA A 28 -1.72 -3.76 12.17
N ASN A 29 -1.30 -5.01 11.94
CA ASN A 29 -1.03 -5.94 13.02
C ASN A 29 0.28 -5.57 13.74
N LYS A 30 0.71 -6.40 14.70
CA LYS A 30 1.96 -6.18 15.46
C LYS A 30 3.21 -6.25 14.57
N GLY A 31 3.07 -6.84 13.40
CA GLY A 31 4.20 -7.10 12.54
C GLY A 31 4.92 -8.42 12.87
N TYR A 32 5.71 -8.84 11.93
CA TYR A 32 6.56 -10.02 12.04
C TYR A 32 7.98 -9.63 11.70
N HIS A 33 8.93 -10.17 12.45
CA HIS A 33 10.35 -9.93 12.20
C HIS A 33 11.12 -11.24 12.36
N ASN A 34 11.72 -11.71 11.29
CA ASN A 34 12.64 -12.84 11.32
C ASN A 34 14.06 -12.29 11.48
N LYS A 35 14.61 -12.42 12.69
CA LYS A 35 15.91 -11.84 13.03
C LYS A 35 17.08 -12.50 12.29
N MET A 36 16.90 -13.73 11.81
CA MET A 36 17.95 -14.44 11.09
C MET A 36 18.09 -13.97 9.64
N THR A 37 16.97 -13.70 8.99
CA THR A 37 16.94 -13.27 7.59
C THR A 37 16.79 -11.77 7.43
N GLY A 38 16.33 -11.07 8.47
CA GLY A 38 15.99 -9.66 8.40
C GLY A 38 14.63 -9.38 7.76
N PHE A 39 13.88 -10.42 7.40
CA PHE A 39 12.54 -10.26 6.83
C PHE A 39 11.59 -9.64 7.85
N ARG A 40 10.83 -8.65 7.40
CA ARG A 40 9.79 -7.99 8.22
C ARG A 40 8.52 -7.83 7.39
N SER A 41 7.38 -7.89 8.06
CA SER A 41 6.09 -7.67 7.40
C SER A 41 5.06 -7.09 8.34
N TYR A 42 4.07 -6.42 7.74
CA TYR A 42 2.81 -6.06 8.39
C TYR A 42 1.65 -6.53 7.53
N PHE A 43 0.61 -7.01 8.17
CA PHE A 43 -0.69 -7.18 7.52
C PHE A 43 -1.55 -5.96 7.82
N LEU A 44 -2.08 -5.37 6.78
CA LEU A 44 -2.97 -4.22 6.84
C LEU A 44 -4.40 -4.70 6.58
N THR A 45 -5.29 -4.42 7.52
CA THR A 45 -6.73 -4.67 7.37
C THR A 45 -7.44 -3.37 7.09
N PHE A 46 -8.46 -3.44 6.26
CA PHE A 46 -9.36 -2.34 5.95
C PHE A 46 -10.74 -2.70 6.51
N ASP A 47 -11.73 -1.86 6.33
CA ASP A 47 -13.08 -2.14 6.84
C ASP A 47 -13.60 -3.48 6.34
N ASP A 48 -13.28 -3.83 5.11
CA ASP A 48 -13.82 -4.96 4.40
C ASP A 48 -12.84 -5.41 3.32
N GLY A 49 -13.02 -6.64 2.84
CA GLY A 49 -12.28 -7.16 1.70
C GLY A 49 -10.93 -7.75 2.03
N ALA A 50 -10.08 -7.82 1.02
CA ALA A 50 -8.75 -8.41 1.12
C ALA A 50 -7.82 -7.58 1.99
N ARG A 51 -6.93 -8.28 2.69
CA ARG A 51 -5.84 -7.63 3.41
C ARG A 51 -4.69 -7.33 2.45
N LEU A 52 -3.82 -6.41 2.87
CA LEU A 52 -2.59 -6.11 2.16
C LEU A 52 -1.42 -6.44 3.08
N GLU A 53 -0.51 -7.29 2.60
CA GLU A 53 0.74 -7.57 3.32
C GLU A 53 1.84 -6.70 2.71
N ILE A 54 2.49 -5.88 3.53
CA ILE A 54 3.66 -5.12 3.11
C ILE A 54 4.89 -5.72 3.77
N MET A 55 5.95 -5.87 3.01
CA MET A 55 7.12 -6.64 3.40
C MET A 55 8.41 -5.92 3.05
N ASN A 56 9.46 -6.27 3.79
CA ASN A 56 10.80 -5.77 3.54
C ASN A 56 11.83 -6.81 3.97
N ARG A 57 12.99 -6.80 3.35
CA ARG A 57 14.15 -7.60 3.74
C ARG A 57 15.42 -6.97 3.21
N PRO A 58 16.59 -7.27 3.82
CA PRO A 58 17.86 -6.74 3.30
C PRO A 58 18.17 -7.24 1.89
N GLY A 59 18.87 -6.43 1.11
CA GLY A 59 19.40 -6.83 -0.19
C GLY A 59 18.40 -6.90 -1.33
N MET A 60 17.26 -6.23 -1.21
CA MET A 60 16.27 -6.19 -2.29
C MET A 60 16.73 -5.30 -3.43
N ASP A 61 16.48 -5.77 -4.66
CA ASP A 61 16.62 -4.94 -5.84
C ASP A 61 15.39 -4.03 -5.98
N ASP A 62 15.62 -2.81 -6.47
CA ASP A 62 14.55 -1.88 -6.77
C ASP A 62 14.67 -1.41 -8.23
N PRO A 63 14.39 -2.30 -9.20
CA PRO A 63 14.51 -1.95 -10.60
C PRO A 63 13.47 -0.93 -11.03
N LYS A 64 13.76 -0.20 -12.10
CA LYS A 64 12.81 0.76 -12.67
C LYS A 64 11.50 0.06 -13.04
N LYS A 65 10.38 0.61 -12.55
CA LYS A 65 9.04 0.10 -12.85
C LYS A 65 8.57 0.70 -14.17
N THR A 66 8.20 -0.17 -15.09
CA THR A 66 7.63 0.24 -16.37
C THR A 66 6.18 -0.23 -16.46
N LEU A 67 5.37 0.49 -17.24
CA LEU A 67 3.97 0.11 -17.41
C LEU A 67 3.79 -0.99 -18.45
N ASN A 68 4.75 -1.16 -19.34
CA ASN A 68 4.67 -2.10 -20.44
C ASN A 68 5.34 -3.44 -20.07
N ARG A 69 4.75 -4.12 -19.08
CA ARG A 69 5.26 -5.39 -18.58
C ARG A 69 4.14 -6.27 -18.04
N THR A 70 4.41 -7.55 -17.91
CA THR A 70 3.51 -8.46 -17.21
C THR A 70 3.62 -8.28 -15.69
N GLY A 71 2.63 -8.71 -14.95
CA GLY A 71 2.60 -8.66 -13.50
C GLY A 71 1.64 -7.62 -12.97
N LEU A 72 1.62 -7.47 -11.66
CA LEU A 72 0.75 -6.52 -10.98
C LEU A 72 1.15 -5.09 -11.36
N ILE A 73 0.18 -4.27 -11.73
CA ILE A 73 0.44 -2.90 -12.17
C ILE A 73 -0.01 -1.86 -11.15
N HIS A 74 -1.15 -2.07 -10.51
CA HIS A 74 -1.66 -1.18 -9.48
C HIS A 74 -2.65 -1.91 -8.56
N ILE A 75 -2.96 -1.27 -7.44
CA ILE A 75 -4.04 -1.69 -6.55
C ILE A 75 -5.05 -0.54 -6.51
N ALA A 76 -6.30 -0.84 -6.77
CA ALA A 76 -7.38 0.14 -6.72
C ALA A 76 -8.11 0.03 -5.38
N PHE A 77 -8.31 1.17 -4.73
CA PHE A 77 -9.04 1.25 -3.47
C PHE A 77 -10.37 1.94 -3.68
N SER A 78 -11.44 1.31 -3.24
CA SER A 78 -12.74 1.94 -3.17
C SER A 78 -12.86 2.68 -1.84
N VAL A 79 -13.03 4.00 -1.90
CA VAL A 79 -13.07 4.82 -0.68
C VAL A 79 -14.48 5.23 -0.28
N GLY A 80 -15.49 4.69 -0.94
CA GLY A 80 -16.88 4.78 -0.52
C GLY A 80 -17.74 5.77 -1.29
N SER A 81 -17.21 6.87 -1.78
CA SER A 81 -17.99 7.86 -2.53
C SER A 81 -17.09 8.71 -3.42
N LYS A 82 -17.70 9.38 -4.41
CA LYS A 82 -17.01 10.36 -5.26
C LYS A 82 -16.43 11.50 -4.42
N GLU A 83 -17.19 11.97 -3.45
CA GLU A 83 -16.77 13.06 -2.55
C GLU A 83 -15.51 12.67 -1.78
N LYS A 84 -15.42 11.44 -1.29
CA LYS A 84 -14.22 10.94 -0.60
C LYS A 84 -13.04 10.80 -1.53
N VAL A 85 -13.24 10.42 -2.78
CA VAL A 85 -12.17 10.41 -3.79
C VAL A 85 -11.61 11.83 -3.96
N ASP A 86 -12.48 12.80 -4.11
CA ASP A 86 -12.08 14.21 -4.29
C ASP A 86 -11.34 14.74 -3.05
N GLU A 87 -11.87 14.47 -1.85
CA GLU A 87 -11.26 14.91 -0.59
C GLU A 87 -9.88 14.30 -0.39
N LEU A 88 -9.75 12.99 -0.60
CA LEU A 88 -8.49 12.28 -0.42
C LEU A 88 -7.46 12.75 -1.46
N THR A 89 -7.88 12.98 -2.68
CA THR A 89 -7.00 13.51 -3.73
C THR A 89 -6.44 14.87 -3.33
N ARG A 90 -7.30 15.78 -2.82
CA ARG A 90 -6.85 17.10 -2.36
C ARG A 90 -5.89 17.00 -1.17
N LEU A 91 -6.18 16.10 -0.23
CA LEU A 91 -5.32 15.90 0.94
C LEU A 91 -3.94 15.39 0.52
N LEU A 92 -3.89 14.38 -0.33
CA LEU A 92 -2.64 13.81 -0.81
C LEU A 92 -1.81 14.86 -1.56
N GLU A 93 -2.45 15.64 -2.43
CA GLU A 93 -1.78 16.70 -3.17
C GLU A 93 -1.24 17.77 -2.23
N SER A 94 -2.03 18.18 -1.24
CA SER A 94 -1.61 19.16 -0.23
C SER A 94 -0.46 18.65 0.63
N ASP A 95 -0.36 17.35 0.85
CA ASP A 95 0.73 16.72 1.59
C ASP A 95 1.97 16.41 0.73
N GLY A 96 1.97 16.84 -0.54
CA GLY A 96 3.12 16.75 -1.43
C GLY A 96 3.17 15.54 -2.36
N TYR A 97 2.10 14.74 -2.40
CA TYR A 97 2.04 13.61 -3.33
C TYR A 97 1.57 14.06 -4.71
N GLU A 98 2.19 13.53 -5.74
CA GLU A 98 1.83 13.82 -7.11
C GLU A 98 0.52 13.15 -7.50
N VAL A 99 -0.41 13.91 -8.07
CA VAL A 99 -1.63 13.40 -8.65
C VAL A 99 -1.40 13.19 -10.15
N ILE A 100 -1.15 11.94 -10.54
CA ILE A 100 -0.83 11.60 -11.92
C ILE A 100 -2.06 11.70 -12.80
N SER A 101 -3.20 11.24 -12.28
CA SER A 101 -4.49 11.28 -12.98
C SER A 101 -5.55 11.70 -11.97
N GLY A 102 -6.27 12.75 -12.28
CA GLY A 102 -7.28 13.29 -11.38
C GLY A 102 -8.47 12.35 -11.16
N PRO A 103 -9.34 12.69 -10.21
CA PRO A 103 -10.56 11.92 -9.95
C PRO A 103 -11.45 11.83 -11.18
N ARG A 104 -12.10 10.69 -11.34
CA ARG A 104 -12.99 10.42 -12.48
C ARG A 104 -14.35 9.92 -12.03
#